data_7fc82320843732eb10f570f6ab69e774
#
_entry.id   7fc82320843732eb10f570f6ab69e774
#
_cell.length_a   1.000
_cell.length_b   1.000
_cell.length_c   1.000
_cell.angle_alpha   90.00
_cell.angle_beta   90.00
_cell.angle_gamma   90.00
#
_symmetry.space_group_name_H-M   'P 1'
#
loop_
_entity.id
_entity.type
_entity.pdbx_description
1 polymer ?
#
loop_
_entity_poly.entity_id
_entity_poly.type
_entity_poly.pdbx_seq_one_letter_code
_entity_poly.pdbx_strand_id
1 'polypeptide(L)'
;VIDFIQILGNVLDLGVPSDSTVSLAKLTATGTKNSTTFLRGDNTFAAPGGGDIVKIKEVIVTSDVSSIDFIHGTSDVVIDSTYKMYRIIGTVRGSSGGAILRFDIGKSDGFITANYLAETFRSYYSGGTSRTNATDSLIIHTGGIDNHTSIRGCFETTFFSMADSTVMTTAQSRHQAIDGSSGNPNQVNNIISGGVYEGAVEAHDRIRLKMSTGNVAEAEVCLYGIK
;
A
#
# COMPACT_ATOMS: atom_id res chain seq x y z
N VAL A 1 -57.67 4.25 58.87
CA VAL A 1 -57.74 4.27 57.42
C VAL A 1 -56.33 4.52 56.90
N ILE A 2 -55.78 3.65 56.07
CA ILE A 2 -54.53 3.87 55.40
C ILE A 2 -54.86 4.59 54.09
N ASP A 3 -54.47 5.85 53.98
CA ASP A 3 -54.85 6.65 52.84
C ASP A 3 -54.01 6.38 51.59
N PHE A 4 -52.81 5.88 51.78
CA PHE A 4 -51.98 5.40 50.65
C PHE A 4 -50.91 4.46 51.16
N ILE A 5 -50.47 3.59 50.26
CA ILE A 5 -49.24 2.80 50.41
C ILE A 5 -48.26 3.28 49.37
N GLN A 6 -47.20 3.93 49.81
CA GLN A 6 -46.11 4.27 48.92
C GLN A 6 -45.13 3.12 48.89
N ILE A 7 -44.99 2.48 47.74
CA ILE A 7 -43.97 1.50 47.51
C ILE A 7 -42.70 2.26 47.06
N LEU A 8 -41.79 2.41 47.97
CA LEU A 8 -40.52 3.07 47.70
C LEU A 8 -39.45 2.14 47.18
N GLY A 9 -39.78 0.86 47.08
CA GLY A 9 -38.77 -0.16 46.87
C GLY A 9 -38.32 -0.35 45.42
N ASN A 10 -39.14 -0.07 44.46
CA ASN A 10 -38.86 -0.44 43.08
C ASN A 10 -38.18 0.61 42.22
N VAL A 11 -37.94 1.79 42.81
CA VAL A 11 -37.22 2.80 42.07
C VAL A 11 -35.73 2.43 41.87
N LEU A 12 -35.24 1.50 42.68
CA LEU A 12 -33.84 1.06 42.64
C LEU A 12 -33.63 -0.27 41.90
N ASP A 13 -34.69 -1.02 41.70
CA ASP A 13 -34.63 -2.10 40.74
C ASP A 13 -34.82 -1.54 39.34
N LEU A 14 -33.88 -0.78 38.97
CA LEU A 14 -33.68 -0.39 37.58
C LEU A 14 -33.20 -1.62 36.80
N GLY A 15 -33.98 -2.66 36.86
CA GLY A 15 -33.71 -3.86 36.09
C GLY A 15 -33.17 -3.59 34.68
N VAL A 16 -32.94 -4.57 33.92
CA VAL A 16 -32.53 -4.41 32.52
C VAL A 16 -33.49 -3.40 31.85
N PRO A 17 -32.99 -2.26 31.32
CA PRO A 17 -33.84 -1.31 30.59
C PRO A 17 -34.58 -2.07 29.47
N SER A 18 -35.83 -1.73 29.25
CA SER A 18 -36.60 -2.29 28.13
C SER A 18 -35.86 -2.01 26.82
N ASP A 19 -36.02 -2.91 25.87
CA ASP A 19 -35.39 -2.78 24.53
C ASP A 19 -35.66 -1.39 23.95
N SER A 20 -34.62 -0.82 23.35
CA SER A 20 -34.66 0.52 22.71
C SER A 20 -34.93 1.72 23.63
N THR A 21 -34.90 1.57 24.96
CA THR A 21 -35.18 2.67 25.90
C THR A 21 -33.95 3.47 26.32
N VAL A 22 -32.75 2.94 26.12
CA VAL A 22 -31.48 3.64 26.40
C VAL A 22 -31.00 4.36 25.15
N SER A 23 -31.25 5.64 25.07
CA SER A 23 -30.70 6.49 24.00
C SER A 23 -29.23 6.84 24.26
N LEU A 24 -28.49 7.18 23.21
CA LEU A 24 -27.09 7.65 23.33
C LEU A 24 -26.92 8.82 24.27
N ALA A 25 -27.95 9.69 24.39
CA ALA A 25 -27.93 10.82 25.30
C ALA A 25 -27.93 10.44 26.79
N LYS A 26 -28.37 9.22 27.12
CA LYS A 26 -28.39 8.69 28.49
C LYS A 26 -27.11 7.99 28.90
N LEU A 27 -26.20 7.77 27.94
CA LEU A 27 -24.88 7.21 28.22
C LEU A 27 -23.96 8.34 28.73
N THR A 28 -23.38 8.17 29.91
CA THR A 28 -22.41 9.11 30.49
C THR A 28 -21.04 9.05 29.82
N ALA A 29 -20.86 8.16 28.86
CA ALA A 29 -19.64 7.99 28.11
C ALA A 29 -19.19 9.30 27.43
N THR A 30 -17.90 9.58 27.47
CA THR A 30 -17.26 10.75 26.85
C THR A 30 -16.94 10.52 25.37
N GLY A 31 -16.51 11.55 24.66
CA GLY A 31 -16.16 11.48 23.24
C GLY A 31 -17.34 11.74 22.29
N THR A 32 -17.03 11.82 21.00
CA THR A 32 -18.03 12.10 19.96
C THR A 32 -18.81 10.84 19.62
N LYS A 33 -20.13 10.91 19.75
CA LYS A 33 -21.06 9.80 19.45
C LYS A 33 -21.59 9.96 18.03
N ASN A 34 -21.05 9.19 17.09
CA ASN A 34 -21.47 9.20 15.69
C ASN A 34 -21.30 7.83 15.03
N SER A 35 -21.56 7.73 13.72
CA SER A 35 -21.49 6.47 12.95
C SER A 35 -20.08 5.91 12.78
N THR A 36 -19.03 6.68 13.11
CA THR A 36 -17.62 6.28 12.96
C THR A 36 -16.94 5.95 14.29
N THR A 37 -17.65 6.03 15.40
CA THR A 37 -17.13 5.77 16.74
C THR A 37 -17.90 4.68 17.45
N PHE A 38 -17.23 3.94 18.33
CA PHE A 38 -17.87 2.98 19.25
C PHE A 38 -17.52 3.23 20.69
N LEU A 39 -18.38 2.74 21.59
CA LEU A 39 -18.13 2.74 23.02
C LEU A 39 -17.01 1.75 23.34
N ARG A 40 -15.94 2.24 23.92
CA ARG A 40 -14.79 1.45 24.38
C ARG A 40 -15.00 1.01 25.84
N GLY A 41 -14.19 0.02 26.28
CA GLY A 41 -14.23 -0.46 27.65
C GLY A 41 -13.82 0.57 28.72
N ASP A 42 -13.23 1.69 28.33
CA ASP A 42 -12.90 2.84 29.18
C ASP A 42 -14.04 3.88 29.26
N ASN A 43 -15.22 3.53 28.80
CA ASN A 43 -16.41 4.41 28.74
C ASN A 43 -16.22 5.65 27.83
N THR A 44 -15.41 5.55 26.79
CA THR A 44 -15.26 6.61 25.79
C THR A 44 -15.77 6.18 24.43
N PHE A 45 -16.36 7.10 23.66
CA PHE A 45 -16.62 6.90 22.24
C PHE A 45 -15.40 7.37 21.45
N ALA A 46 -14.77 6.46 20.76
CA ALA A 46 -13.64 6.75 19.89
C ALA A 46 -13.73 5.97 18.59
N ALA A 47 -13.13 6.51 17.55
CA ALA A 47 -12.92 5.74 16.31
C ALA A 47 -12.09 4.49 16.62
N PRO A 48 -12.27 3.38 15.85
CA PRO A 48 -11.36 2.26 15.93
C PRO A 48 -9.94 2.78 15.73
N GLY A 49 -9.02 2.31 16.54
CA GLY A 49 -7.60 2.58 16.28
C GLY A 49 -7.30 2.12 14.87
N GLY A 50 -6.83 2.99 13.98
CA GLY A 50 -6.38 2.60 12.66
C GLY A 50 -5.31 1.51 12.84
N GLY A 51 -5.42 0.41 12.08
CA GLY A 51 -4.38 -0.62 12.06
C GLY A 51 -3.03 0.00 11.68
N ASP A 52 -1.95 -0.70 11.99
CA ASP A 52 -0.59 -0.26 11.64
C ASP A 52 -0.36 -0.21 10.12
N ILE A 53 -1.20 -0.89 9.34
CA ILE A 53 -1.19 -0.88 7.87
C ILE A 53 -2.45 -0.18 7.37
N VAL A 54 -2.28 0.90 6.63
CA VAL A 54 -3.37 1.73 6.10
C VAL A 54 -3.31 1.75 4.57
N LYS A 55 -4.42 1.36 3.90
CA LYS A 55 -4.53 1.55 2.44
C LYS A 55 -4.65 3.04 2.15
N ILE A 56 -3.67 3.58 1.43
CA ILE A 56 -3.60 5.00 1.04
C ILE A 56 -4.33 5.20 -0.30
N LYS A 57 -3.96 4.41 -1.31
CA LYS A 57 -4.47 4.59 -2.67
C LYS A 57 -4.57 3.28 -3.41
N GLU A 58 -5.59 3.18 -4.25
CA GLU A 58 -5.74 2.14 -5.25
C GLU A 58 -5.75 2.77 -6.63
N VAL A 59 -5.08 2.16 -7.58
CA VAL A 59 -5.05 2.57 -8.99
C VAL A 59 -5.36 1.36 -9.85
N ILE A 60 -6.37 1.49 -10.69
CA ILE A 60 -6.75 0.49 -11.69
C ILE A 60 -6.48 1.10 -13.06
N VAL A 61 -5.65 0.43 -13.85
CA VAL A 61 -5.31 0.79 -15.22
C VAL A 61 -5.97 -0.19 -16.16
N THR A 62 -6.81 0.32 -17.07
CA THR A 62 -7.51 -0.46 -18.09
C THR A 62 -7.17 -0.03 -19.52
N SER A 63 -6.32 0.99 -19.65
CA SER A 63 -5.78 1.49 -20.92
C SER A 63 -4.37 1.97 -20.72
N ASP A 64 -3.55 1.93 -21.76
CA ASP A 64 -2.12 2.23 -21.72
C ASP A 64 -1.82 3.58 -21.07
N VAL A 65 -0.96 3.55 -20.02
CA VAL A 65 -0.38 4.73 -19.37
C VAL A 65 1.14 4.59 -19.32
N SER A 66 1.86 5.70 -19.43
CA SER A 66 3.33 5.69 -19.40
C SER A 66 3.90 5.29 -18.04
N SER A 67 3.18 5.62 -16.95
CA SER A 67 3.54 5.31 -15.58
C SER A 67 2.33 5.37 -14.65
N ILE A 68 2.47 4.79 -13.46
CA ILE A 68 1.59 5.00 -12.32
C ILE A 68 2.38 5.77 -11.28
N ASP A 69 1.93 6.97 -10.95
CA ASP A 69 2.62 7.90 -10.07
C ASP A 69 1.82 8.09 -8.78
N PHE A 70 2.46 7.86 -7.66
CA PHE A 70 1.96 8.20 -6.32
C PHE A 70 2.73 9.43 -5.85
N ILE A 71 2.07 10.59 -5.79
CA ILE A 71 2.66 11.88 -5.44
C ILE A 71 1.95 12.41 -4.20
N HIS A 72 2.70 12.71 -3.14
CA HIS A 72 2.18 13.29 -1.91
C HIS A 72 1.30 14.52 -2.18
N GLY A 73 0.16 14.60 -1.51
CA GLY A 73 -0.80 15.69 -1.68
C GLY A 73 -1.65 15.63 -2.95
N THR A 74 -1.45 14.64 -3.83
CA THR A 74 -2.24 14.47 -5.06
C THR A 74 -3.19 13.29 -4.90
N SER A 75 -4.49 13.52 -5.14
CA SER A 75 -5.53 12.46 -5.11
C SER A 75 -5.50 11.61 -3.83
N ASP A 76 -5.39 12.24 -2.68
CA ASP A 76 -5.36 11.64 -1.33
C ASP A 76 -4.11 10.78 -1.04
N VAL A 77 -3.09 10.85 -1.86
CA VAL A 77 -1.81 10.15 -1.59
C VAL A 77 -1.06 10.85 -0.46
N VAL A 78 -0.68 10.08 0.56
CA VAL A 78 0.14 10.55 1.69
C VAL A 78 1.47 9.81 1.66
N ILE A 79 2.56 10.51 1.33
CA ILE A 79 3.94 10.02 1.40
C ILE A 79 4.76 11.06 2.17
N ASP A 80 4.71 10.98 3.51
CA ASP A 80 5.36 11.89 4.45
C ASP A 80 5.76 11.15 5.73
N SER A 81 6.09 11.87 6.79
CA SER A 81 6.48 11.29 8.08
C SER A 81 5.34 10.60 8.86
N THR A 82 4.12 10.56 8.34
CA THR A 82 2.98 9.83 8.96
C THR A 82 3.24 8.33 9.02
N TYR A 83 3.94 7.80 8.04
CA TYR A 83 4.28 6.39 7.94
C TYR A 83 5.80 6.18 7.88
N LYS A 84 6.27 5.10 8.49
CA LYS A 84 7.70 4.73 8.48
C LYS A 84 8.10 3.98 7.22
N MET A 85 7.15 3.25 6.64
CA MET A 85 7.35 2.46 5.43
C MET A 85 6.16 2.61 4.50
N TYR A 86 6.42 2.45 3.21
CA TYR A 86 5.38 2.40 2.19
C TYR A 86 5.48 1.08 1.45
N ARG A 87 4.34 0.45 1.20
CA ARG A 87 4.26 -0.82 0.49
C ARG A 87 3.32 -0.70 -0.70
N ILE A 88 3.79 -1.17 -1.85
CA ILE A 88 2.97 -1.28 -3.05
C ILE A 88 2.81 -2.76 -3.38
N ILE A 89 1.57 -3.19 -3.54
CA ILE A 89 1.20 -4.55 -3.92
C ILE A 89 0.31 -4.45 -5.15
N GLY A 90 0.51 -5.33 -6.11
CA GLY A 90 -0.37 -5.31 -7.27
C GLY A 90 -0.03 -6.34 -8.34
N THR A 91 -0.81 -6.26 -9.40
CA THR A 91 -0.60 -6.96 -10.65
C THR A 91 -0.39 -5.96 -11.77
N VAL A 92 0.40 -6.35 -12.76
CA VAL A 92 0.73 -5.48 -13.89
C VAL A 92 0.95 -6.27 -15.17
N ARG A 93 0.55 -5.67 -16.30
CA ARG A 93 0.87 -6.10 -17.65
C ARG A 93 1.50 -4.95 -18.42
N GLY A 94 2.59 -5.23 -19.14
CA GLY A 94 3.18 -4.26 -20.05
C GLY A 94 2.49 -4.28 -21.43
N SER A 95 2.58 -3.19 -22.17
CA SER A 95 2.11 -3.12 -23.54
C SER A 95 3.11 -3.76 -24.53
N SER A 96 4.36 -3.97 -24.10
CA SER A 96 5.43 -4.60 -24.89
C SER A 96 5.91 -5.87 -24.20
N GLY A 97 6.06 -6.96 -24.96
CA GLY A 97 6.63 -8.21 -24.45
C GLY A 97 8.08 -8.03 -24.00
N GLY A 98 8.45 -8.67 -22.90
CA GLY A 98 9.77 -8.56 -22.31
C GLY A 98 10.05 -7.25 -21.57
N ALA A 99 9.05 -6.39 -21.40
CA ALA A 99 9.19 -5.16 -20.61
C ALA A 99 9.49 -5.48 -19.14
N ILE A 100 10.38 -4.72 -18.54
CA ILE A 100 10.84 -4.88 -17.15
C ILE A 100 10.10 -3.87 -16.28
N LEU A 101 9.50 -4.32 -15.18
CA LEU A 101 8.90 -3.45 -14.19
C LEU A 101 9.99 -2.73 -13.41
N ARG A 102 9.83 -1.43 -13.23
CA ARG A 102 10.78 -0.54 -12.54
C ARG A 102 10.06 0.38 -11.56
N PHE A 103 10.77 0.73 -10.49
CA PHE A 103 10.32 1.72 -9.52
C PHE A 103 11.38 2.82 -9.36
N ASP A 104 10.92 4.06 -9.43
CA ASP A 104 11.70 5.24 -9.12
C ASP A 104 11.07 5.99 -7.93
N ILE A 105 11.89 6.73 -7.20
CA ILE A 105 11.43 7.69 -6.19
C ILE A 105 11.69 9.12 -6.68
N GLY A 106 11.19 10.09 -5.94
CA GLY A 106 11.42 11.49 -6.27
C GLY A 106 10.97 12.43 -5.17
N LYS A 107 11.14 13.70 -5.42
CA LYS A 107 10.77 14.80 -4.54
C LYS A 107 10.09 15.92 -5.34
N SER A 108 9.80 17.05 -4.72
CA SER A 108 9.03 18.14 -5.32
C SER A 108 9.52 18.62 -6.69
N ASP A 109 10.80 18.43 -7.02
CA ASP A 109 11.41 18.80 -8.30
C ASP A 109 11.31 17.72 -9.39
N GLY A 110 10.79 16.52 -9.07
CA GLY A 110 10.57 15.47 -10.05
C GLY A 110 10.96 14.08 -9.60
N PHE A 111 10.93 13.13 -10.54
CA PHE A 111 11.41 11.78 -10.31
C PHE A 111 12.92 11.68 -10.60
N ILE A 112 13.61 10.93 -9.76
CA ILE A 112 15.04 10.69 -9.86
C ILE A 112 15.26 9.58 -10.89
N THR A 113 16.24 9.75 -11.76
CA THR A 113 16.57 8.82 -12.86
C THR A 113 18.01 8.33 -12.84
N ALA A 114 18.75 8.60 -11.77
CA ALA A 114 20.16 8.21 -11.62
C ALA A 114 20.52 8.06 -10.14
N ASN A 115 21.75 7.62 -9.87
CA ASN A 115 22.32 7.46 -8.53
C ASN A 115 21.57 6.41 -7.67
N TYR A 116 21.14 5.35 -8.31
CA TYR A 116 20.65 4.17 -7.62
C TYR A 116 21.68 3.05 -7.64
N LEU A 117 21.73 2.26 -6.58
CA LEU A 117 22.29 0.92 -6.60
C LEU A 117 21.18 -0.08 -6.40
N ALA A 118 20.85 -0.81 -7.43
CA ALA A 118 19.84 -1.85 -7.39
C ALA A 118 20.44 -3.19 -7.83
N GLU A 119 20.12 -4.24 -7.09
CA GLU A 119 20.47 -5.62 -7.44
C GLU A 119 19.21 -6.46 -7.53
N THR A 120 19.17 -7.33 -8.52
CA THR A 120 18.10 -8.29 -8.74
C THR A 120 18.64 -9.69 -8.84
N PHE A 121 18.03 -10.60 -8.10
CA PHE A 121 18.21 -12.04 -8.22
C PHE A 121 16.96 -12.66 -8.85
N ARG A 122 17.15 -13.40 -9.93
CA ARG A 122 16.09 -14.09 -10.65
C ARG A 122 16.33 -15.59 -10.65
N SER A 123 15.29 -16.35 -10.32
CA SER A 123 15.25 -17.81 -10.46
C SER A 123 14.30 -18.19 -11.59
N TYR A 124 14.76 -19.05 -12.48
CA TYR A 124 14.00 -19.55 -13.63
C TYR A 124 13.34 -20.88 -13.31
N TYR A 125 12.16 -21.12 -13.84
CA TYR A 125 11.51 -22.43 -13.78
C TYR A 125 12.40 -23.55 -14.35
N SER A 126 13.21 -23.25 -15.37
CA SER A 126 14.18 -24.19 -15.99
C SER A 126 15.40 -24.50 -15.12
N GLY A 127 15.50 -23.98 -13.90
CA GLY A 127 16.58 -24.27 -12.95
C GLY A 127 17.81 -23.36 -13.04
N GLY A 128 17.76 -22.30 -13.85
CA GLY A 128 18.83 -21.29 -13.92
C GLY A 128 18.61 -20.15 -12.94
N THR A 129 19.68 -19.42 -12.67
CA THR A 129 19.66 -18.16 -11.89
C THR A 129 20.43 -17.07 -12.61
N SER A 130 20.03 -15.81 -12.42
CA SER A 130 20.80 -14.66 -12.92
C SER A 130 20.78 -13.51 -11.90
N ARG A 131 21.80 -12.66 -11.99
CA ARG A 131 21.89 -11.39 -11.27
C ARG A 131 21.99 -10.24 -12.23
N THR A 132 21.39 -9.13 -11.90
CA THR A 132 21.47 -7.89 -12.69
C THR A 132 21.54 -6.71 -11.75
N ASN A 133 22.39 -5.74 -12.07
CA ASN A 133 22.53 -4.48 -11.36
C ASN A 133 21.99 -3.34 -12.21
N ALA A 134 21.46 -2.30 -11.58
CA ALA A 134 21.04 -1.09 -12.25
C ALA A 134 21.37 0.15 -11.42
N THR A 135 21.51 1.27 -12.11
CA THR A 135 21.79 2.57 -11.53
C THR A 135 20.76 3.64 -11.92
N ASP A 136 19.76 3.25 -12.71
CA ASP A 136 18.75 4.14 -13.31
C ASP A 136 17.35 3.99 -12.69
N SER A 137 17.19 3.07 -11.75
CA SER A 137 15.93 2.85 -11.01
C SER A 137 16.22 2.21 -9.65
N LEU A 138 15.41 2.54 -8.63
CA LEU A 138 15.57 2.02 -7.28
C LEU A 138 15.29 0.51 -7.19
N ILE A 139 14.30 0.04 -7.93
CA ILE A 139 13.96 -1.38 -8.05
C ILE A 139 13.79 -1.72 -9.53
N ILE A 140 14.38 -2.82 -9.93
CA ILE A 140 14.19 -3.42 -11.25
C ILE A 140 13.80 -4.89 -11.11
N HIS A 141 12.87 -5.32 -11.92
CA HIS A 141 12.47 -6.73 -12.03
C HIS A 141 12.92 -7.28 -13.37
N THR A 142 14.08 -7.90 -13.42
CA THR A 142 14.73 -8.34 -14.67
C THR A 142 14.05 -9.48 -15.42
N GLY A 143 12.95 -10.03 -14.88
CA GLY A 143 12.08 -10.92 -15.65
C GLY A 143 11.14 -10.10 -16.51
N GLY A 144 11.20 -10.26 -17.81
CA GLY A 144 10.24 -9.64 -18.72
C GLY A 144 8.81 -10.04 -18.36
N ILE A 145 7.90 -9.08 -18.39
CA ILE A 145 6.47 -9.33 -18.27
C ILE A 145 5.92 -9.56 -19.68
N ASP A 146 5.16 -10.64 -19.85
CA ASP A 146 4.46 -10.89 -21.10
C ASP A 146 3.42 -9.79 -21.35
N ASN A 147 3.20 -9.44 -22.61
CA ASN A 147 2.19 -8.49 -23.04
C ASN A 147 0.85 -9.16 -23.43
N HIS A 148 0.73 -10.47 -23.26
CA HIS A 148 -0.53 -11.17 -23.55
C HIS A 148 -1.63 -10.78 -22.58
N THR A 149 -2.85 -10.57 -23.09
CA THR A 149 -3.98 -10.04 -22.31
C THR A 149 -4.42 -10.92 -21.13
N SER A 150 -4.08 -12.20 -21.15
CA SER A 150 -4.41 -13.15 -20.07
C SER A 150 -3.31 -13.30 -19.03
N ILE A 151 -2.18 -12.60 -19.18
CA ILE A 151 -1.01 -12.78 -18.32
C ILE A 151 -0.67 -11.47 -17.60
N ARG A 152 -0.56 -11.54 -16.27
CA ARG A 152 -0.12 -10.43 -15.43
C ARG A 152 0.97 -10.90 -14.48
N GLY A 153 2.02 -10.10 -14.33
CA GLY A 153 2.96 -10.27 -13.24
C GLY A 153 2.37 -9.77 -11.93
N CYS A 154 2.69 -10.41 -10.81
CA CYS A 154 2.34 -9.92 -9.49
C CYS A 154 3.59 -9.49 -8.72
N PHE A 155 3.46 -8.46 -7.89
CA PHE A 155 4.58 -7.92 -7.16
C PHE A 155 4.18 -7.34 -5.79
N GLU A 156 5.17 -7.28 -4.92
CA GLU A 156 5.15 -6.58 -3.65
C GLU A 156 6.46 -5.82 -3.48
N THR A 157 6.39 -4.52 -3.26
CA THR A 157 7.57 -3.66 -3.06
C THR A 157 7.39 -2.84 -1.79
N THR A 158 8.38 -2.87 -0.91
CA THR A 158 8.41 -2.07 0.33
C THR A 158 9.53 -1.05 0.24
N PHE A 159 9.19 0.20 0.51
CA PHE A 159 10.09 1.35 0.57
C PHE A 159 10.28 1.75 2.03
N PHE A 160 11.53 1.95 2.43
CA PHE A 160 11.92 2.32 3.79
C PHE A 160 12.50 3.73 3.80
N SER A 161 12.24 4.45 4.88
CA SER A 161 12.83 5.78 5.13
C SER A 161 12.56 6.82 4.04
N MET A 162 11.43 6.73 3.32
CA MET A 162 11.11 7.64 2.23
C MET A 162 11.04 9.11 2.69
N ALA A 163 10.36 9.37 3.79
CA ALA A 163 10.17 10.73 4.30
C ALA A 163 11.21 11.15 5.37
N ASP A 164 12.28 10.38 5.52
CA ASP A 164 13.35 10.65 6.47
C ASP A 164 14.54 11.32 5.77
N SER A 165 14.87 12.55 6.17
CA SER A 165 16.00 13.29 5.62
C SER A 165 17.34 12.98 6.29
N THR A 166 17.39 11.99 7.18
CA THR A 166 18.61 11.63 7.93
C THR A 166 19.20 10.29 7.53
N VAL A 167 18.47 9.49 6.76
CA VAL A 167 18.91 8.19 6.25
C VAL A 167 18.54 8.02 4.77
N MET A 168 19.29 7.17 4.08
CA MET A 168 19.03 6.87 2.66
C MET A 168 17.73 6.08 2.49
N THR A 169 16.98 6.41 1.45
CA THR A 169 15.84 5.59 1.05
C THR A 169 16.31 4.27 0.45
N THR A 170 15.77 3.19 0.99
CA THR A 170 16.00 1.83 0.49
C THR A 170 14.68 1.17 0.11
N ALA A 171 14.74 0.14 -0.74
CA ALA A 171 13.57 -0.64 -1.09
C ALA A 171 13.91 -2.12 -1.26
N GLN A 172 12.89 -2.95 -1.02
CA GLN A 172 12.93 -4.39 -1.30
C GLN A 172 11.69 -4.78 -2.07
N SER A 173 11.83 -5.72 -2.98
CA SER A 173 10.73 -6.19 -3.81
C SER A 173 10.78 -7.68 -4.05
N ARG A 174 9.58 -8.26 -4.16
CA ARG A 174 9.35 -9.59 -4.70
C ARG A 174 8.42 -9.47 -5.89
N HIS A 175 8.75 -10.16 -6.94
CA HIS A 175 7.97 -10.16 -8.15
C HIS A 175 7.91 -11.57 -8.75
N GLN A 176 6.75 -11.96 -9.23
CA GLN A 176 6.60 -13.14 -10.07
C GLN A 176 6.26 -12.66 -11.48
N ALA A 177 7.20 -12.80 -12.39
CA ALA A 177 6.98 -12.55 -13.79
C ALA A 177 6.59 -13.86 -14.48
N ILE A 178 5.61 -13.77 -15.35
CA ILE A 178 5.22 -14.85 -16.24
C ILE A 178 5.70 -14.44 -17.63
N ASP A 179 6.66 -15.19 -18.16
CA ASP A 179 7.17 -15.02 -19.50
C ASP A 179 6.56 -16.11 -20.38
N GLY A 180 6.01 -15.74 -21.50
CA GLY A 180 5.36 -16.65 -22.41
C GLY A 180 5.13 -16.02 -23.76
N SER A 181 4.88 -16.82 -24.75
CA SER A 181 4.46 -16.37 -26.07
C SER A 181 3.04 -16.85 -26.35
N SER A 182 2.22 -15.98 -26.94
CA SER A 182 0.87 -16.33 -27.42
C SER A 182 -0.09 -16.85 -26.32
N GLY A 183 0.06 -16.37 -25.08
CA GLY A 183 -0.84 -16.75 -23.97
C GLY A 183 -0.52 -18.08 -23.30
N ASN A 184 0.53 -18.77 -23.70
CA ASN A 184 1.05 -19.93 -23.01
C ASN A 184 2.22 -19.50 -22.12
N PRO A 185 2.08 -19.56 -20.78
CA PRO A 185 3.20 -19.28 -19.89
C PRO A 185 4.28 -20.34 -20.09
N ASN A 186 5.41 -19.93 -20.65
CA ASN A 186 6.56 -20.82 -20.85
C ASN A 186 7.48 -20.86 -19.64
N GLN A 187 7.48 -19.78 -18.85
CA GLN A 187 8.35 -19.63 -17.69
C GLN A 187 7.67 -18.83 -16.60
N VAL A 188 7.81 -19.30 -15.37
CA VAL A 188 7.56 -18.54 -14.18
C VAL A 188 8.90 -18.15 -13.59
N ASN A 189 9.10 -16.86 -13.39
CA ASN A 189 10.31 -16.31 -12.82
C ASN A 189 9.99 -15.73 -11.44
N ASN A 190 10.66 -16.21 -10.42
CA ASN A 190 10.63 -15.59 -9.10
C ASN A 190 11.82 -14.64 -8.99
N ILE A 191 11.54 -13.40 -8.63
CA ILE A 191 12.50 -12.32 -8.66
C ILE A 191 12.49 -11.66 -7.28
N ILE A 192 13.69 -11.46 -6.73
CA ILE A 192 13.91 -10.67 -5.52
C ILE A 192 14.84 -9.54 -5.90
N SER A 193 14.44 -8.33 -5.57
CA SER A 193 15.21 -7.12 -5.86
C SER A 193 15.40 -6.30 -4.59
N GLY A 194 16.52 -5.60 -4.51
CA GLY A 194 16.79 -4.59 -3.50
C GLY A 194 17.50 -3.42 -4.12
N GLY A 195 17.30 -2.25 -3.53
CA GLY A 195 17.97 -1.04 -4.00
C GLY A 195 18.10 0.03 -2.93
N VAL A 196 19.03 0.94 -3.16
CA VAL A 196 19.27 2.14 -2.36
C VAL A 196 19.47 3.34 -3.30
N TYR A 197 18.99 4.49 -2.86
CA TYR A 197 19.32 5.76 -3.50
C TYR A 197 20.58 6.33 -2.86
N GLU A 198 21.64 6.54 -3.65
CA GLU A 198 22.96 7.01 -3.18
C GLU A 198 23.22 8.49 -3.44
N GLY A 199 22.32 9.21 -4.12
CA GLY A 199 22.58 10.59 -4.55
C GLY A 199 22.66 11.57 -3.39
N ALA A 200 21.76 11.51 -2.44
CA ALA A 200 21.76 12.34 -1.23
C ALA A 200 20.93 11.70 -0.12
N VAL A 201 21.20 12.08 1.13
CA VAL A 201 20.34 11.77 2.26
C VAL A 201 19.27 12.85 2.32
N GLU A 202 18.10 12.54 1.81
CA GLU A 202 16.98 13.48 1.69
C GLU A 202 15.63 12.78 1.76
N ALA A 203 14.57 13.53 2.08
CA ALA A 203 13.21 13.01 2.08
C ALA A 203 12.65 12.94 0.64
N HIS A 204 11.93 11.88 0.36
CA HIS A 204 11.23 11.63 -0.89
C HIS A 204 9.72 11.59 -0.67
N ASP A 205 8.96 12.19 -1.56
CA ASP A 205 7.51 12.39 -1.46
C ASP A 205 6.73 11.74 -2.61
N ARG A 206 7.39 10.95 -3.46
CA ARG A 206 6.74 10.30 -4.59
C ARG A 206 7.38 8.99 -4.99
N ILE A 207 6.55 8.12 -5.55
CA ILE A 207 6.93 6.81 -6.10
C ILE A 207 6.33 6.70 -7.50
N ARG A 208 7.13 6.25 -8.47
CA ARG A 208 6.70 5.93 -9.82
C ARG A 208 6.89 4.45 -10.10
N LEU A 209 5.87 3.82 -10.66
CA LEU A 209 5.93 2.53 -11.30
C LEU A 209 5.87 2.72 -12.82
N LYS A 210 6.83 2.13 -13.54
CA LYS A 210 6.90 2.22 -15.00
C LYS A 210 7.44 0.94 -15.62
N MET A 211 7.28 0.81 -16.92
CA MET A 211 7.95 -0.22 -17.71
C MET A 211 9.26 0.30 -18.28
N SER A 212 10.24 -0.60 -18.54
CA SER A 212 11.49 -0.24 -19.20
C SER A 212 11.29 0.12 -20.67
N THR A 213 10.29 -0.46 -21.30
CA THR A 213 9.87 -0.22 -22.69
C THR A 213 8.36 -0.33 -22.80
N GLY A 214 7.75 0.47 -23.67
CA GLY A 214 6.29 0.54 -23.79
C GLY A 214 5.63 1.16 -22.57
N ASN A 215 4.37 0.86 -22.36
CA ASN A 215 3.49 1.41 -21.35
C ASN A 215 3.04 0.34 -20.34
N VAL A 216 2.47 0.76 -19.23
CA VAL A 216 1.62 -0.08 -18.38
C VAL A 216 0.29 -0.21 -19.07
N ALA A 217 -0.03 -1.40 -19.60
CA ALA A 217 -1.26 -1.64 -20.34
C ALA A 217 -2.45 -1.94 -19.42
N GLU A 218 -2.20 -2.70 -18.37
CA GLU A 218 -3.18 -3.01 -17.33
C GLU A 218 -2.47 -3.13 -15.98
N ALA A 219 -3.13 -2.67 -14.94
CA ALA A 219 -2.64 -2.83 -13.58
C ALA A 219 -3.78 -2.70 -12.57
N GLU A 220 -3.60 -3.39 -11.45
CA GLU A 220 -4.35 -3.19 -10.22
C GLU A 220 -3.33 -3.08 -9.09
N VAL A 221 -3.18 -1.89 -8.54
CA VAL A 221 -2.07 -1.53 -7.65
C VAL A 221 -2.59 -0.80 -6.43
N CYS A 222 -2.22 -1.25 -5.25
CA CYS A 222 -2.54 -0.62 -3.98
C CYS A 222 -1.27 -0.11 -3.28
N LEU A 223 -1.29 1.15 -2.85
CA LEU A 223 -0.31 1.76 -1.97
C LEU A 223 -0.79 1.70 -0.52
N TYR A 224 0.06 1.23 0.37
CA TYR A 224 -0.15 1.17 1.82
C TYR A 224 0.92 1.96 2.56
N GLY A 225 0.51 2.63 3.65
CA GLY A 225 1.40 3.19 4.66
C GLY A 225 1.48 2.28 5.88
N ILE A 226 2.66 2.14 6.47
CA ILE A 226 2.93 1.31 7.65
C ILE A 226 3.53 2.21 8.73
N LYS A 227 2.90 2.23 9.93
CA LYS A 227 3.29 3.04 11.09
C LYS A 227 4.45 2.45 11.86
#